data_2ddbc94293f38f4d5642b5f17968d9a2
#
_entry.id   2ddbc94293f38f4d5642b5f17968d9a2
#
_cell.length_a   1.000
_cell.length_b   1.000
_cell.length_c   1.000
_cell.angle_alpha   90.00
_cell.angle_beta   90.00
_cell.angle_gamma   90.00
#
_symmetry.space_group_name_H-M   'P 1'
#
loop_
_entity.id
_entity.type
_entity.pdbx_description
1 polymer ?
#
loop_
_entity_poly.entity_id
_entity_poly.type
_entity_poly.pdbx_seq_one_letter_code
_entity_poly.pdbx_strand_id
1 'polypeptide(L)'
;MLLSGSWPVERPAEDSKSSYFMHKAVPSWVPDWRANYCPFAFQKFIKTDESLATNLYNASGNLAIDARVNRLSLHACGLILDTIIEVLPICEEIFPTCVPLIKQSWRPSDPEGSYAPTGESLDQAFNRTLLADRGNANLHIDSELRRGFAVDWSLVFGDTSTMSYKDEKKRYWMLLDLSRIITGRRFFWTRSGFMGIGPAAAKANDTICALFGGQVLYVIRAKDGERHEFIGECYVHGFMDGEAVEGCDTEGGPQSQTFILI
;
A
#
# COMPACT_ATOMS: atom_id res chain seq x y z
N MET A 1 3.16 -11.08 -13.36
CA MET A 1 4.29 -10.15 -13.52
C MET A 1 3.89 -8.72 -13.91
N LEU A 2 2.62 -8.38 -14.09
CA LEU A 2 2.14 -7.06 -14.54
C LEU A 2 1.45 -6.23 -13.43
N LEU A 3 1.30 -6.76 -12.22
CA LEU A 3 0.57 -6.11 -11.13
C LEU A 3 1.48 -5.41 -10.10
N SER A 4 2.79 -5.38 -10.29
CA SER A 4 3.76 -4.69 -9.42
C SER A 4 4.18 -3.35 -10.01
N GLY A 5 3.23 -2.48 -10.25
CA GLY A 5 3.46 -1.10 -10.69
C GLY A 5 2.76 -0.14 -9.74
N SER A 6 3.41 0.95 -9.39
CA SER A 6 2.71 2.06 -8.76
C SER A 6 1.78 2.72 -9.78
N TRP A 7 0.50 2.85 -9.43
CA TRP A 7 -0.53 3.39 -10.29
C TRP A 7 -0.67 4.91 -10.11
N PRO A 8 -0.99 5.66 -11.16
CA PRO A 8 -1.21 7.08 -11.05
C PRO A 8 -2.35 7.39 -10.08
N VAL A 9 -2.13 8.39 -9.23
CA VAL A 9 -3.05 8.80 -8.15
C VAL A 9 -4.34 9.40 -8.69
N GLU A 10 -4.30 10.00 -9.87
CA GLU A 10 -5.49 10.56 -10.52
C GLU A 10 -5.38 10.46 -12.03
N ARG A 11 -6.47 10.04 -12.67
CA ARG A 11 -6.66 10.33 -14.09
C ARG A 11 -6.99 11.82 -14.20
N PRO A 12 -6.41 12.56 -15.14
CA PRO A 12 -6.79 13.96 -15.36
C PRO A 12 -8.30 14.04 -15.54
N ALA A 13 -8.94 14.97 -14.83
CA ALA A 13 -10.33 15.32 -15.09
C ALA A 13 -10.47 15.69 -16.58
N GLU A 14 -11.59 15.31 -17.21
CA GLU A 14 -11.86 15.47 -18.64
C GLU A 14 -11.89 16.93 -19.17
N ASP A 15 -11.47 17.91 -18.38
CA ASP A 15 -11.52 19.35 -18.70
C ASP A 15 -10.13 19.94 -18.99
N SER A 16 -9.50 19.52 -20.08
CA SER A 16 -8.59 20.42 -20.79
C SER A 16 -8.70 20.19 -22.30
N LYS A 17 -9.22 21.20 -22.98
CA LYS A 17 -9.31 21.30 -24.44
C LYS A 17 -7.94 21.16 -25.11
N SER A 18 -7.52 19.95 -25.37
CA SER A 18 -6.50 19.64 -26.34
C SER A 18 -7.07 18.56 -27.26
N SER A 19 -7.80 19.02 -28.27
CA SER A 19 -8.25 18.22 -29.38
C SER A 19 -7.03 17.75 -30.18
N TYR A 20 -6.65 16.48 -30.11
CA TYR A 20 -6.06 15.75 -31.24
C TYR A 20 -5.69 14.29 -30.96
N PHE A 21 -5.88 13.79 -29.75
CA PHE A 21 -5.80 12.34 -29.54
C PHE A 21 -7.07 11.86 -28.84
N MET A 22 -7.90 11.11 -29.55
CA MET A 22 -8.89 10.23 -28.90
C MET A 22 -8.11 9.26 -28.03
N HIS A 23 -7.95 9.57 -26.74
CA HIS A 23 -7.36 8.68 -25.77
C HIS A 23 -8.29 7.48 -25.61
N LYS A 24 -7.97 6.37 -26.25
CA LYS A 24 -8.58 5.09 -25.86
C LYS A 24 -8.35 4.93 -24.37
N ALA A 25 -9.42 4.78 -23.61
CA ALA A 25 -9.33 4.51 -22.18
C ALA A 25 -8.46 3.27 -21.98
N VAL A 26 -7.38 3.42 -21.24
CA VAL A 26 -6.53 2.30 -20.86
C VAL A 26 -7.25 1.54 -19.75
N PRO A 27 -7.32 0.19 -19.80
CA PRO A 27 -7.89 -0.59 -18.70
C PRO A 27 -7.22 -0.22 -17.37
N SER A 28 -8.00 -0.23 -16.28
CA SER A 28 -7.52 0.21 -14.95
C SER A 28 -6.33 -0.60 -14.43
N TRP A 29 -6.21 -1.87 -14.86
CA TRP A 29 -5.12 -2.78 -14.48
C TRP A 29 -3.83 -2.60 -15.29
N VAL A 30 -3.83 -1.74 -16.32
CA VAL A 30 -2.66 -1.40 -17.12
C VAL A 30 -2.07 -0.08 -16.62
N PRO A 31 -0.76 0.00 -16.29
CA PRO A 31 -0.12 1.25 -15.88
C PRO A 31 -0.23 2.32 -16.98
N ASP A 32 -0.72 3.49 -16.60
CA ASP A 32 -0.72 4.64 -17.50
C ASP A 32 0.61 5.40 -17.37
N TRP A 33 1.56 5.08 -18.24
CA TRP A 33 2.89 5.70 -18.25
C TRP A 33 2.89 7.19 -18.64
N ARG A 34 1.75 7.75 -19.01
CA ARG A 34 1.59 9.20 -19.31
C ARG A 34 1.36 10.01 -18.03
N ALA A 35 1.02 9.36 -16.95
CA ALA A 35 0.80 10.04 -15.67
C ALA A 35 2.11 10.60 -15.12
N ASN A 36 2.09 11.87 -14.73
CA ASN A 36 3.27 12.61 -14.27
C ASN A 36 3.75 12.20 -12.88
N TYR A 37 2.91 11.52 -12.10
CA TYR A 37 3.23 11.11 -10.75
C TYR A 37 2.74 9.67 -10.48
N CYS A 38 3.63 8.89 -9.91
CA CYS A 38 3.38 7.53 -9.53
C CYS A 38 4.03 7.28 -8.17
N PRO A 39 3.27 6.96 -7.11
CA PRO A 39 3.85 6.59 -5.84
C PRO A 39 4.81 5.42 -6.04
N PHE A 40 5.87 5.37 -5.26
CA PHE A 40 6.76 4.22 -5.29
C PHE A 40 5.99 2.94 -4.95
N ALA A 41 6.17 1.87 -5.76
CA ALA A 41 5.61 0.56 -5.45
C ALA A 41 6.08 0.11 -4.06
N PHE A 42 5.22 -0.56 -3.30
CA PHE A 42 5.60 -1.07 -1.97
C PHE A 42 6.81 -2.01 -2.03
N GLN A 43 7.05 -2.65 -3.16
CA GLN A 43 8.16 -3.58 -3.36
C GLN A 43 9.43 -2.97 -3.94
N LYS A 44 9.38 -1.80 -4.60
CA LYS A 44 10.52 -1.24 -5.30
C LYS A 44 11.41 -0.40 -4.40
N PHE A 45 12.26 -1.03 -3.61
CA PHE A 45 13.50 -0.43 -3.10
C PHE A 45 14.55 -1.52 -3.05
N ILE A 46 15.02 -1.99 -4.18
CA ILE A 46 15.91 -3.11 -4.20
C ILE A 46 17.16 -2.79 -4.99
N LYS A 47 18.23 -3.22 -4.38
CA LYS A 47 19.55 -3.29 -4.93
C LYS A 47 19.58 -3.74 -6.38
N THR A 48 20.52 -3.18 -7.09
CA THR A 48 20.94 -3.52 -8.44
C THR A 48 21.57 -4.91 -8.58
N ASP A 49 21.66 -5.71 -7.50
CA ASP A 49 22.18 -7.08 -7.57
C ASP A 49 21.01 -8.06 -7.63
N GLU A 50 20.74 -8.57 -8.84
CA GLU A 50 19.66 -9.50 -9.15
C GLU A 50 19.75 -10.84 -8.40
N SER A 51 20.89 -11.15 -7.77
CA SER A 51 21.13 -12.42 -7.08
C SER A 51 20.50 -12.51 -5.68
N LEU A 52 19.97 -11.41 -5.13
CA LEU A 52 19.44 -11.30 -3.75
C LEU A 52 18.11 -10.57 -3.65
N ALA A 53 17.31 -10.55 -4.71
CA ALA A 53 15.97 -9.97 -4.71
C ALA A 53 15.00 -10.83 -3.87
N THR A 54 15.10 -10.75 -2.55
CA THR A 54 14.06 -11.27 -1.68
C THR A 54 12.87 -10.31 -1.69
N ASN A 55 11.71 -10.82 -2.02
CA ASN A 55 10.47 -10.05 -1.92
C ASN A 55 10.25 -9.64 -0.47
N LEU A 56 9.98 -8.36 -0.25
CA LEU A 56 9.74 -7.84 1.10
C LEU A 56 8.42 -8.35 1.68
N TYR A 57 7.45 -8.62 0.83
CA TYR A 57 6.12 -9.12 1.17
C TYR A 57 5.77 -10.35 0.34
N ASN A 58 4.85 -11.14 0.84
CA ASN A 58 4.33 -12.34 0.21
C ASN A 58 2.82 -12.51 0.51
N ALA A 59 2.03 -11.47 0.22
CA ALA A 59 0.62 -11.40 0.62
C ALA A 59 -0.25 -12.55 0.09
N SER A 60 0.11 -13.15 -1.06
CA SER A 60 -0.57 -14.33 -1.59
C SER A 60 0.02 -15.66 -1.11
N GLY A 61 0.99 -15.64 -0.17
CA GLY A 61 1.65 -16.85 0.32
C GLY A 61 2.27 -17.66 -0.83
N ASN A 62 2.04 -18.95 -0.82
CA ASN A 62 2.54 -19.87 -1.84
C ASN A 62 1.57 -20.09 -3.01
N LEU A 63 0.48 -19.31 -3.10
CA LEU A 63 -0.49 -19.48 -4.19
C LEU A 63 0.09 -18.96 -5.50
N ALA A 64 0.10 -19.82 -6.50
CA ALA A 64 0.62 -19.49 -7.82
C ALA A 64 -0.31 -18.50 -8.54
N ILE A 65 0.27 -17.72 -9.47
CA ILE A 65 -0.51 -16.84 -10.33
C ILE A 65 -1.58 -17.63 -11.09
N ASP A 66 -2.82 -17.22 -10.93
CA ASP A 66 -3.95 -17.66 -11.74
C ASP A 66 -4.64 -16.43 -12.33
N ALA A 67 -4.16 -16.02 -13.50
CA ALA A 67 -4.66 -14.85 -14.19
C ALA A 67 -4.57 -14.99 -15.70
N ARG A 68 -5.59 -14.48 -16.41
CA ARG A 68 -5.65 -14.48 -17.88
C ARG A 68 -6.17 -13.15 -18.41
N VAL A 69 -5.57 -12.67 -19.49
CA VAL A 69 -6.05 -11.50 -20.23
C VAL A 69 -7.10 -11.94 -21.25
N ASN A 70 -8.23 -11.27 -21.25
CA ASN A 70 -9.29 -11.43 -22.25
C ASN A 70 -9.64 -10.06 -22.83
N ARG A 71 -9.10 -9.76 -24.02
CA ARG A 71 -9.22 -8.45 -24.67
C ARG A 71 -8.72 -7.31 -23.77
N LEU A 72 -9.62 -6.48 -23.24
CA LEU A 72 -9.33 -5.34 -22.36
C LEU A 72 -9.59 -5.63 -20.89
N SER A 73 -9.86 -6.89 -20.52
CA SER A 73 -10.07 -7.30 -19.13
C SER A 73 -8.98 -8.27 -18.68
N LEU A 74 -8.59 -8.17 -17.40
CA LEU A 74 -7.76 -9.15 -16.72
C LEU A 74 -8.65 -9.95 -15.77
N HIS A 75 -8.71 -11.25 -15.97
CA HIS A 75 -9.37 -12.18 -15.08
C HIS A 75 -8.32 -12.73 -14.12
N ALA A 76 -8.41 -12.42 -12.85
CA ALA A 76 -7.45 -12.82 -11.84
C ALA A 76 -8.16 -13.52 -10.68
N CYS A 77 -7.66 -14.68 -10.29
CA CYS A 77 -8.15 -15.40 -9.11
C CYS A 77 -7.58 -14.79 -7.83
N GLY A 78 -8.36 -14.79 -6.77
CA GLY A 78 -7.94 -14.23 -5.49
C GLY A 78 -9.00 -14.33 -4.41
N LEU A 79 -8.72 -13.72 -3.28
CA LEU A 79 -9.56 -13.69 -2.09
C LEU A 79 -9.88 -12.26 -1.67
N ILE A 80 -11.09 -12.03 -1.19
CA ILE A 80 -11.44 -10.79 -0.49
C ILE A 80 -10.89 -10.89 0.94
N LEU A 81 -10.13 -9.86 1.35
CA LEU A 81 -9.72 -9.70 2.74
C LEU A 81 -10.79 -8.93 3.51
N ASP A 82 -11.14 -7.72 3.06
CA ASP A 82 -12.10 -6.86 3.76
C ASP A 82 -12.55 -5.69 2.88
N THR A 83 -13.40 -4.83 3.43
CA THR A 83 -13.92 -3.62 2.79
C THR A 83 -13.42 -2.37 3.54
N ILE A 84 -12.97 -1.37 2.82
CA ILE A 84 -12.61 -0.06 3.36
C ILE A 84 -13.88 0.65 3.84
N ILE A 85 -13.90 1.08 5.10
CA ILE A 85 -15.02 1.88 5.64
C ILE A 85 -14.69 3.36 5.74
N GLU A 86 -13.41 3.69 5.93
CA GLU A 86 -12.94 5.06 6.09
C GLU A 86 -11.60 5.26 5.39
N VAL A 87 -11.46 6.39 4.72
CA VAL A 87 -10.20 6.86 4.15
C VAL A 87 -9.88 8.24 4.70
N LEU A 88 -8.63 8.45 5.09
CA LEU A 88 -8.17 9.72 5.63
C LEU A 88 -7.60 10.62 4.51
N PRO A 89 -7.37 11.92 4.78
CA PRO A 89 -6.86 12.83 3.77
C PRO A 89 -5.60 12.33 3.07
N ILE A 90 -5.42 12.67 1.80
CA ILE A 90 -4.22 12.34 1.03
C ILE A 90 -3.02 13.10 1.61
N CYS A 91 -1.89 12.43 1.71
CA CYS A 91 -0.62 13.11 1.93
C CYS A 91 -0.09 13.63 0.58
N GLU A 92 -0.44 14.85 0.22
CA GLU A 92 -0.05 15.46 -1.07
C GLU A 92 1.35 16.04 -1.07
N GLU A 93 1.84 16.49 0.10
CA GLU A 93 3.08 17.20 0.20
C GLU A 93 4.28 16.33 0.52
N ILE A 94 5.39 16.66 -0.14
CA ILE A 94 6.70 16.12 0.19
C ILE A 94 7.12 16.68 1.56
N PHE A 95 7.51 15.77 2.45
CA PHE A 95 8.06 16.02 3.77
C PHE A 95 8.77 17.42 3.94
N PRO A 96 8.64 18.15 5.07
CA PRO A 96 8.14 17.71 6.39
C PRO A 96 6.71 18.14 6.77
N THR A 97 6.01 18.82 5.88
CA THR A 97 4.73 19.51 6.19
C THR A 97 3.57 18.55 6.50
N CYS A 98 3.55 17.34 5.92
CA CYS A 98 2.47 16.39 6.14
C CYS A 98 2.56 15.64 7.48
N VAL A 99 3.71 15.59 8.13
CA VAL A 99 3.91 14.79 9.36
C VAL A 99 3.04 15.23 10.52
N PRO A 100 2.89 16.52 10.84
CA PRO A 100 1.96 16.99 11.87
C PRO A 100 0.51 16.59 11.56
N LEU A 101 0.08 16.74 10.30
CA LEU A 101 -1.26 16.38 9.84
C LEU A 101 -1.53 14.89 10.04
N ILE A 102 -0.58 14.04 9.66
CA ILE A 102 -0.70 12.59 9.82
C ILE A 102 -0.84 12.22 11.29
N LYS A 103 0.01 12.75 12.15
CA LYS A 103 -0.07 12.47 13.58
C LYS A 103 -1.39 12.91 14.20
N GLN A 104 -1.95 14.03 13.75
CA GLN A 104 -3.21 14.56 14.27
C GLN A 104 -4.44 13.88 13.68
N SER A 105 -4.44 13.62 12.37
CA SER A 105 -5.62 13.17 11.64
C SER A 105 -5.71 11.66 11.45
N TRP A 106 -4.59 10.95 11.47
CA TRP A 106 -4.55 9.51 11.19
C TRP A 106 -4.40 8.66 12.45
N ARG A 107 -3.98 9.25 13.56
CA ARG A 107 -3.74 8.52 14.80
C ARG A 107 -5.01 7.88 15.34
N PRO A 108 -4.96 6.63 15.82
CA PRO A 108 -6.10 5.97 16.48
C PRO A 108 -6.65 6.78 17.66
N SER A 109 -7.96 6.78 17.82
CA SER A 109 -8.63 7.45 18.96
C SER A 109 -8.36 6.75 20.30
N ASP A 110 -8.13 5.43 20.27
CA ASP A 110 -7.74 4.61 21.42
C ASP A 110 -6.36 3.98 21.19
N PRO A 111 -5.26 4.71 21.44
CA PRO A 111 -3.91 4.24 21.13
C PRO A 111 -3.50 2.97 21.86
N GLU A 112 -4.03 2.73 23.07
CA GLU A 112 -3.71 1.58 23.93
C GLU A 112 -4.59 0.35 23.61
N GLY A 113 -5.62 0.52 22.78
CA GLY A 113 -6.46 -0.58 22.32
C GLY A 113 -5.63 -1.65 21.59
N SER A 114 -6.09 -2.89 21.61
CA SER A 114 -5.40 -4.00 20.94
C SER A 114 -5.73 -4.05 19.44
N TYR A 115 -4.71 -4.20 18.61
CA TYR A 115 -4.84 -4.46 17.18
C TYR A 115 -4.94 -5.97 16.94
N ALA A 116 -6.13 -6.45 16.64
CA ALA A 116 -6.45 -7.88 16.58
C ALA A 116 -5.52 -8.73 15.68
N PRO A 117 -5.09 -8.30 14.48
CA PRO A 117 -4.26 -9.14 13.61
C PRO A 117 -2.89 -9.49 14.19
N THR A 118 -2.27 -8.60 14.96
CA THR A 118 -0.90 -8.80 15.47
C THR A 118 -0.80 -8.84 17.00
N GLY A 119 -1.89 -8.45 17.71
CA GLY A 119 -1.92 -8.42 19.17
C GLY A 119 -1.17 -7.25 19.81
N GLU A 120 -0.56 -6.37 19.01
CA GLU A 120 0.10 -5.15 19.49
C GLU A 120 -0.91 -4.03 19.79
N SER A 121 -0.47 -2.93 20.41
CA SER A 121 -1.35 -1.78 20.61
C SER A 121 -1.67 -1.09 19.28
N LEU A 122 -2.83 -0.40 19.22
CA LEU A 122 -3.22 0.35 18.03
C LEU A 122 -2.19 1.44 17.67
N ASP A 123 -1.51 2.05 18.66
CA ASP A 123 -0.44 3.01 18.40
C ASP A 123 0.80 2.34 17.77
N GLN A 124 1.19 1.16 18.24
CA GLN A 124 2.31 0.41 17.65
C GLN A 124 1.98 -0.02 16.22
N ALA A 125 0.81 -0.62 16.00
CA ALA A 125 0.34 -1.01 14.68
C ALA A 125 0.26 0.18 13.72
N PHE A 126 -0.25 1.33 14.19
CA PHE A 126 -0.29 2.58 13.43
C PHE A 126 1.11 3.04 13.01
N ASN A 127 2.04 3.10 13.96
CA ASN A 127 3.41 3.55 13.70
C ASN A 127 4.16 2.64 12.72
N ARG A 128 3.89 1.34 12.77
CA ARG A 128 4.42 0.36 11.79
C ARG A 128 3.74 0.50 10.43
N THR A 129 2.43 0.72 10.41
CA THR A 129 1.66 0.91 9.17
C THR A 129 2.17 2.11 8.37
N LEU A 130 2.50 3.22 9.02
CA LEU A 130 3.02 4.43 8.35
C LEU A 130 4.32 4.20 7.59
N LEU A 131 5.14 3.25 8.02
CA LEU A 131 6.36 2.82 7.33
C LEU A 131 6.13 1.57 6.46
N ALA A 132 4.87 1.09 6.33
CA ALA A 132 4.57 -0.20 5.72
C ALA A 132 5.44 -1.31 6.34
N ASP A 133 5.69 -1.24 7.65
CA ASP A 133 6.52 -2.13 8.46
C ASP A 133 7.97 -2.27 7.96
N ARG A 134 8.48 -1.34 7.17
CA ARG A 134 9.79 -1.43 6.54
C ARG A 134 10.69 -0.24 6.84
N GLY A 135 11.98 -0.46 6.80
CA GLY A 135 12.97 0.59 6.96
C GLY A 135 14.38 0.09 6.65
N ASN A 136 15.32 1.01 6.67
CA ASN A 136 16.70 0.74 6.33
C ASN A 136 17.49 0.35 7.57
N ALA A 137 17.88 -0.93 7.68
CA ALA A 137 18.53 -1.48 8.89
C ALA A 137 19.87 -0.82 9.23
N ASN A 138 20.63 -0.35 8.24
CA ASN A 138 22.02 0.09 8.43
C ASN A 138 22.30 1.56 8.09
N LEU A 139 21.27 2.37 7.84
CA LEU A 139 21.42 3.80 7.51
C LEU A 139 22.34 4.10 6.31
N HIS A 140 22.59 3.12 5.45
CA HIS A 140 23.34 3.25 4.22
C HIS A 140 22.42 3.10 3.01
N ILE A 141 22.72 3.84 1.93
CA ILE A 141 21.92 3.81 0.68
C ILE A 141 21.81 2.38 0.10
N ASP A 142 22.84 1.56 0.34
CA ASP A 142 22.93 0.18 -0.17
C ASP A 142 22.52 -0.89 0.85
N SER A 143 21.93 -0.50 2.00
CA SER A 143 21.51 -1.48 2.99
C SER A 143 20.20 -2.14 2.61
N GLU A 144 20.05 -3.42 2.98
CA GLU A 144 18.82 -4.17 2.78
C GLU A 144 17.65 -3.51 3.51
N LEU A 145 16.52 -3.39 2.81
CA LEU A 145 15.25 -3.11 3.43
C LEU A 145 14.83 -4.31 4.27
N ARG A 146 14.44 -4.05 5.51
CA ARG A 146 13.94 -5.06 6.45
C ARG A 146 12.60 -4.66 7.01
N ARG A 147 11.89 -5.66 7.55
CA ARG A 147 10.62 -5.50 8.26
C ARG A 147 10.86 -5.20 9.76
N GLY A 148 9.80 -4.83 10.47
CA GLY A 148 9.82 -4.54 11.90
C GLY A 148 10.14 -3.09 12.24
N PHE A 149 9.92 -2.15 11.33
CA PHE A 149 10.16 -0.73 11.56
C PHE A 149 8.87 0.03 11.86
N ALA A 150 8.94 0.92 12.84
CA ALA A 150 7.88 1.83 13.25
C ALA A 150 8.40 3.27 13.27
N VAL A 151 7.50 4.24 13.13
CA VAL A 151 7.84 5.66 13.25
C VAL A 151 8.21 5.96 14.71
N ASP A 152 9.39 6.52 14.89
CA ASP A 152 9.84 7.05 16.17
C ASP A 152 9.55 8.56 16.22
N TRP A 153 8.44 8.91 16.83
CA TRP A 153 8.00 10.30 16.91
C TRP A 153 8.92 11.17 17.77
N SER A 154 9.68 10.59 18.70
CA SER A 154 10.67 11.34 19.49
C SER A 154 11.81 11.85 18.61
N LEU A 155 12.22 11.06 17.60
CA LEU A 155 13.19 11.50 16.61
C LEU A 155 12.59 12.47 15.60
N VAL A 156 11.34 12.25 15.17
CA VAL A 156 10.68 13.10 14.17
C VAL A 156 10.49 14.52 14.69
N PHE A 157 10.05 14.68 15.94
CA PHE A 157 9.75 15.98 16.57
C PHE A 157 10.78 16.44 17.60
N GLY A 158 11.86 15.68 17.79
CA GLY A 158 12.92 16.05 18.73
C GLY A 158 13.65 17.33 18.34
N ASP A 159 14.22 17.99 19.33
CA ASP A 159 15.04 19.18 19.13
C ASP A 159 16.35 18.82 18.42
N THR A 160 16.47 19.23 17.17
CA THR A 160 17.67 18.97 16.36
C THR A 160 18.94 19.63 16.89
N SER A 161 18.82 20.69 17.69
CA SER A 161 19.98 21.39 18.27
C SER A 161 20.71 20.54 19.32
N THR A 162 20.02 19.58 19.93
CA THR A 162 20.52 18.69 20.97
C THR A 162 20.77 17.27 20.50
N MET A 163 20.41 16.94 19.26
CA MET A 163 20.55 15.58 18.70
C MET A 163 22.02 15.23 18.48
N SER A 164 22.36 13.97 18.73
CA SER A 164 23.64 13.44 18.28
C SER A 164 23.65 13.29 16.76
N TYR A 165 24.85 13.32 16.14
CA TYR A 165 25.00 13.05 14.69
C TYR A 165 24.36 11.72 14.25
N LYS A 166 24.43 10.70 15.12
CA LYS A 166 23.81 9.39 14.87
C LYS A 166 22.28 9.49 14.82
N ASP A 167 21.68 10.24 15.73
CA ASP A 167 20.23 10.43 15.80
C ASP A 167 19.73 11.31 14.66
N GLU A 168 20.46 12.37 14.29
CA GLU A 168 20.14 13.17 13.10
C GLU A 168 20.13 12.32 11.83
N LYS A 169 21.13 11.45 11.67
CA LYS A 169 21.19 10.53 10.53
C LYS A 169 20.02 9.53 10.55
N LYS A 170 19.70 8.95 11.71
CA LYS A 170 18.55 8.05 11.88
C LYS A 170 17.24 8.77 11.56
N ARG A 171 17.06 9.98 12.07
CA ARG A 171 15.92 10.86 11.76
C ARG A 171 15.80 11.09 10.25
N TYR A 172 16.86 11.50 9.58
CA TYR A 172 16.87 11.77 8.14
C TYR A 172 16.34 10.57 7.34
N TRP A 173 16.86 9.35 7.60
CA TRP A 173 16.43 8.16 6.89
C TRP A 173 14.98 7.77 7.20
N MET A 174 14.55 7.88 8.45
CA MET A 174 13.17 7.64 8.84
C MET A 174 12.20 8.57 8.11
N LEU A 175 12.53 9.84 8.03
CA LEU A 175 11.72 10.83 7.35
C LEU A 175 11.68 10.59 5.84
N LEU A 176 12.79 10.18 5.25
CA LEU A 176 12.86 9.83 3.85
C LEU A 176 12.00 8.60 3.54
N ASP A 177 12.08 7.56 4.37
CA ASP A 177 11.28 6.35 4.20
C ASP A 177 9.79 6.64 4.41
N LEU A 178 9.45 7.41 5.43
CA LEU A 178 8.08 7.86 5.69
C LEU A 178 7.52 8.61 4.47
N SER A 179 8.24 9.62 3.97
CA SER A 179 7.84 10.39 2.78
C SER A 179 7.60 9.49 1.57
N ARG A 180 8.49 8.54 1.31
CA ARG A 180 8.37 7.61 0.17
C ARG A 180 7.14 6.71 0.25
N ILE A 181 6.73 6.34 1.47
CA ILE A 181 5.60 5.43 1.68
C ILE A 181 4.28 6.17 1.62
N ILE A 182 4.18 7.31 2.29
CA ILE A 182 2.89 7.98 2.48
C ILE A 182 2.54 9.00 1.40
N THR A 183 3.54 9.60 0.71
CA THR A 183 3.26 10.63 -0.31
C THR A 183 2.43 10.05 -1.46
N GLY A 184 1.35 10.72 -1.80
CA GLY A 184 0.40 10.28 -2.81
C GLY A 184 -0.46 9.09 -2.38
N ARG A 185 -0.54 8.82 -1.07
CA ARG A 185 -1.36 7.76 -0.51
C ARG A 185 -2.27 8.24 0.58
N ARG A 186 -3.20 7.36 0.97
CA ARG A 186 -4.13 7.54 2.08
C ARG A 186 -3.94 6.44 3.09
N PHE A 187 -4.08 6.79 4.35
CA PHE A 187 -4.37 5.81 5.39
C PHE A 187 -5.86 5.45 5.33
N PHE A 188 -6.19 4.21 5.64
CA PHE A 188 -7.57 3.74 5.69
C PHE A 188 -7.81 2.76 6.84
N TRP A 189 -9.09 2.66 7.20
CA TRP A 189 -9.62 1.65 8.10
C TRP A 189 -10.57 0.73 7.36
N THR A 190 -10.55 -0.56 7.70
CA THR A 190 -11.46 -1.55 7.15
C THR A 190 -12.59 -1.84 8.11
N ARG A 191 -13.61 -2.58 7.65
CA ARG A 191 -14.77 -2.96 8.45
C ARG A 191 -14.39 -3.81 9.67
N SER A 192 -13.41 -4.67 9.56
CA SER A 192 -12.90 -5.48 10.67
C SER A 192 -11.90 -4.75 11.56
N GLY A 193 -11.65 -3.45 11.33
CA GLY A 193 -10.73 -2.64 12.11
C GLY A 193 -9.27 -2.78 11.70
N PHE A 194 -8.98 -3.26 10.49
CA PHE A 194 -7.61 -3.35 9.99
C PHE A 194 -7.14 -1.99 9.50
N MET A 195 -5.85 -1.71 9.71
CA MET A 195 -5.16 -0.49 9.27
C MET A 195 -4.39 -0.74 7.99
N GLY A 196 -4.43 0.23 7.08
CA GLY A 196 -3.62 0.15 5.87
C GLY A 196 -3.30 1.49 5.23
N ILE A 197 -2.41 1.44 4.25
CA ILE A 197 -2.06 2.55 3.37
C ILE A 197 -2.32 2.09 1.94
N GLY A 198 -3.07 2.89 1.20
CA GLY A 198 -3.47 2.59 -0.17
C GLY A 198 -3.38 3.78 -1.12
N PRO A 199 -3.79 3.59 -2.36
CA PRO A 199 -3.77 4.63 -3.39
C PRO A 199 -4.59 5.87 -2.98
N ALA A 200 -4.20 7.05 -3.46
CA ALA A 200 -4.98 8.27 -3.25
C ALA A 200 -6.42 8.18 -3.76
N ALA A 201 -6.65 7.38 -4.80
CA ALA A 201 -7.96 7.14 -5.37
C ALA A 201 -8.86 6.18 -4.56
N ALA A 202 -8.33 5.55 -3.49
CA ALA A 202 -9.11 4.67 -2.61
C ALA A 202 -10.25 5.43 -1.93
N LYS A 203 -11.39 4.75 -1.74
CA LYS A 203 -12.62 5.30 -1.14
C LYS A 203 -13.27 4.31 -0.20
N ALA A 204 -14.19 4.80 0.63
CA ALA A 204 -15.07 3.92 1.38
C ALA A 204 -15.88 3.03 0.42
N ASN A 205 -16.11 1.79 0.82
CA ASN A 205 -16.72 0.69 0.08
C ASN A 205 -15.84 0.07 -1.04
N ASP A 206 -14.58 0.48 -1.18
CA ASP A 206 -13.63 -0.29 -1.98
C ASP A 206 -13.28 -1.61 -1.26
N THR A 207 -13.00 -2.63 -2.05
CA THR A 207 -12.66 -3.97 -1.57
C THR A 207 -11.14 -4.14 -1.56
N ILE A 208 -10.62 -4.73 -0.48
CA ILE A 208 -9.22 -5.18 -0.39
C ILE A 208 -9.19 -6.66 -0.74
N CYS A 209 -8.29 -7.06 -1.63
CA CYS A 209 -8.11 -8.44 -2.03
C CYS A 209 -6.64 -8.85 -2.13
N ALA A 210 -6.39 -10.15 -1.93
CA ALA A 210 -5.16 -10.83 -2.28
C ALA A 210 -5.36 -11.50 -3.64
N LEU A 211 -4.65 -11.07 -4.68
CA LEU A 211 -4.65 -11.75 -5.98
C LEU A 211 -3.56 -12.82 -5.98
N PHE A 212 -3.86 -14.01 -6.47
CA PHE A 212 -2.93 -15.13 -6.45
C PHE A 212 -1.65 -14.84 -7.22
N GLY A 213 -0.49 -15.11 -6.60
CA GLY A 213 0.83 -14.73 -7.09
C GLY A 213 1.18 -13.25 -6.90
N GLY A 214 0.27 -12.46 -6.30
CA GLY A 214 0.54 -11.08 -5.92
C GLY A 214 1.35 -10.99 -4.64
N GLN A 215 2.34 -10.14 -4.61
CA GLN A 215 3.22 -9.99 -3.44
C GLN A 215 2.68 -9.00 -2.41
N VAL A 216 1.74 -8.17 -2.81
CA VAL A 216 1.05 -7.18 -1.97
C VAL A 216 -0.46 -7.40 -2.07
N LEU A 217 -1.20 -6.69 -1.25
CA LEU A 217 -2.66 -6.61 -1.37
C LEU A 217 -3.06 -5.51 -2.35
N TYR A 218 -4.29 -5.58 -2.84
CA TYR A 218 -4.80 -4.67 -3.85
C TYR A 218 -6.16 -4.10 -3.44
N VAL A 219 -6.38 -2.86 -3.83
CA VAL A 219 -7.69 -2.19 -3.74
C VAL A 219 -8.38 -2.28 -5.09
N ILE A 220 -9.59 -2.81 -5.09
CA ILE A 220 -10.47 -2.89 -6.26
C ILE A 220 -11.82 -2.25 -5.94
N ARG A 221 -12.49 -1.72 -6.95
CA ARG A 221 -13.80 -1.09 -6.83
C ARG A 221 -14.81 -1.80 -7.71
N ALA A 222 -15.89 -2.25 -7.10
CA ALA A 222 -17.02 -2.82 -7.85
C ALA A 222 -17.57 -1.80 -8.85
N LYS A 223 -17.87 -2.24 -10.05
CA LYS A 223 -18.56 -1.50 -11.10
C LYS A 223 -19.92 -2.13 -11.33
N ASP A 224 -20.15 -2.76 -12.44
CA ASP A 224 -21.39 -3.40 -12.82
C ASP A 224 -21.20 -4.92 -12.96
N GLY A 225 -22.10 -5.67 -12.38
CA GLY A 225 -21.99 -7.14 -12.32
C GLY A 225 -20.74 -7.60 -11.58
N GLU A 226 -19.95 -8.47 -12.21
CA GLU A 226 -18.72 -9.04 -11.64
C GLU A 226 -17.44 -8.25 -12.00
N ARG A 227 -17.61 -7.06 -12.63
CA ARG A 227 -16.48 -6.25 -13.08
C ARG A 227 -16.00 -5.30 -11.99
N HIS A 228 -14.69 -5.10 -11.97
CA HIS A 228 -14.04 -4.25 -10.99
C HIS A 228 -13.04 -3.30 -11.69
N GLU A 229 -12.94 -2.11 -11.17
CA GLU A 229 -11.84 -1.18 -11.45
C GLU A 229 -10.68 -1.51 -10.51
N PHE A 230 -9.49 -1.67 -11.08
CA PHE A 230 -8.27 -1.80 -10.28
C PHE A 230 -7.83 -0.41 -9.81
N ILE A 231 -7.77 -0.20 -8.50
CA ILE A 231 -7.41 1.10 -7.91
C ILE A 231 -5.93 1.16 -7.62
N GLY A 232 -5.32 0.07 -7.14
CA GLY A 232 -3.87 -0.03 -6.97
C GLY A 232 -3.44 -0.91 -5.81
N GLU A 233 -2.13 -0.91 -5.56
CA GLU A 233 -1.51 -1.63 -4.46
C GLU A 233 -1.87 -1.02 -3.10
N CYS A 234 -1.99 -1.86 -2.07
CA CYS A 234 -2.08 -1.41 -0.69
C CYS A 234 -1.23 -2.28 0.24
N TYR A 235 -0.88 -1.68 1.36
CA TYR A 235 -0.34 -2.35 2.53
C TYR A 235 -1.44 -2.46 3.58
N VAL A 236 -1.63 -3.64 4.16
CA VAL A 236 -2.50 -3.84 5.33
C VAL A 236 -1.68 -4.52 6.42
N HIS A 237 -1.60 -3.88 7.58
CA HIS A 237 -0.77 -4.37 8.67
C HIS A 237 -1.26 -5.73 9.20
N GLY A 238 -0.34 -6.69 9.28
CA GLY A 238 -0.66 -8.06 9.70
C GLY A 238 -1.16 -9.00 8.60
N PHE A 239 -1.16 -8.56 7.31
CA PHE A 239 -1.68 -9.36 6.19
C PHE A 239 -0.74 -9.42 4.98
N MET A 240 0.55 -9.17 5.17
CA MET A 240 1.50 -9.07 4.07
C MET A 240 2.35 -10.31 3.83
N ASP A 241 2.14 -11.41 4.59
CA ASP A 241 2.96 -12.63 4.52
C ASP A 241 2.15 -13.90 4.27
N GLY A 242 0.93 -13.77 3.74
CA GLY A 242 0.06 -14.89 3.39
C GLY A 242 -1.11 -15.11 4.34
N GLU A 243 -1.22 -14.29 5.39
CA GLU A 243 -2.30 -14.42 6.39
C GLU A 243 -3.69 -14.27 5.76
N ALA A 244 -3.80 -13.42 4.73
CA ALA A 244 -5.06 -13.20 4.00
C ALA A 244 -5.55 -14.43 3.21
N VAL A 245 -4.65 -15.36 2.92
CA VAL A 245 -4.95 -16.56 2.09
C VAL A 245 -4.80 -17.86 2.88
N GLU A 246 -4.58 -17.77 4.17
CA GLU A 246 -4.46 -18.94 5.03
C GLU A 246 -5.76 -19.75 5.03
N GLY A 247 -5.65 -21.04 4.80
CA GLY A 247 -6.82 -21.92 4.70
C GLY A 247 -7.67 -21.71 3.44
N CYS A 248 -7.15 -21.05 2.41
CA CYS A 248 -7.87 -20.86 1.14
C CYS A 248 -8.37 -22.19 0.56
N ASP A 249 -9.64 -22.19 0.14
CA ASP A 249 -10.35 -23.32 -0.49
C ASP A 249 -10.39 -24.61 0.36
N THR A 250 -10.12 -24.49 1.67
CA THR A 250 -10.34 -25.60 2.63
C THR A 250 -11.77 -25.56 3.20
N GLU A 251 -12.21 -26.64 3.84
CA GLU A 251 -13.51 -26.69 4.50
C GLU A 251 -13.58 -25.65 5.64
N GLY A 252 -14.51 -24.69 5.52
CA GLY A 252 -14.66 -23.58 6.48
C GLY A 252 -13.68 -22.41 6.28
N GLY A 253 -12.75 -22.52 5.33
CA GLY A 253 -11.82 -21.44 4.98
C GLY A 253 -12.41 -20.44 3.97
N PRO A 254 -11.65 -19.35 3.67
CA PRO A 254 -12.05 -18.39 2.67
C PRO A 254 -12.07 -19.03 1.28
N GLN A 255 -13.08 -18.67 0.47
CA GLN A 255 -13.26 -19.23 -0.86
C GLN A 255 -12.73 -18.28 -1.93
N SER A 256 -11.93 -18.83 -2.83
CA SER A 256 -11.39 -18.07 -3.95
C SER A 256 -12.46 -17.70 -4.97
N GLN A 257 -12.24 -16.58 -5.65
CA GLN A 257 -13.11 -16.12 -6.74
C GLN A 257 -12.30 -15.46 -7.85
N THR A 258 -12.88 -15.36 -9.04
CA THR A 258 -12.29 -14.66 -10.16
C THR A 258 -12.77 -13.21 -10.19
N PHE A 259 -11.84 -12.26 -10.13
CA PHE A 259 -12.10 -10.83 -10.33
C PHE A 259 -11.90 -10.49 -11.81
N ILE A 260 -12.87 -9.79 -12.40
CA ILE A 260 -12.77 -9.26 -13.78
C ILE A 260 -12.38 -7.79 -13.69
N LEU A 261 -11.09 -7.50 -13.89
CA LEU A 261 -10.54 -6.15 -13.86
C LEU A 261 -10.66 -5.50 -15.26
N ILE A 262 -11.24 -4.25 -15.30
CA ILE A 262 -11.54 -3.52 -16.52
C ILE A 262 -10.87 -2.14 -16.56
#